data_622326141ef6cf1b079b291f0169eccb
#
_entry.id   622326141ef6cf1b079b291f0169eccb
#
_cell.length_a   1.000
_cell.length_b   1.000
_cell.length_c   1.000
_cell.angle_alpha   90.00
_cell.angle_beta   90.00
_cell.angle_gamma   90.00
#
_symmetry.space_group_name_H-M   'P 1'
#
loop_
_entity.id
_entity.type
_entity.pdbx_description
1 polymer ?
#
loop_
_entity_poly.entity_id
_entity_poly.type
_entity_poly.pdbx_seq_one_letter_code
_entity_poly.pdbx_strand_id
1 'polypeptide(L)'
;MAAYPKSPMGSGPVLEESHIYHAEATIFSGHLEHPIKQTIEPYGRVVLENTRRETLITQSVGETDIEGLISFKRGHTRVVGTQVKHKTDIFGNDHAGWVTLSTAVLEGFNVVDIITADRVVAQVSTEHPMVEGHVPTVTFLGSRFENFRIGGVPVEVELDLGICGSKPKGDRPYIEDADFLDRVERQLEHAADTKGLPETLEKQYDAKIAYIDDLKRRANGDPKLARNGYSKLQCSLIKSIGPIPIPGVRTFGNLIFIPNFGTVALAELEVGIGPSHGNGFSHEQDDPSGKPSDSNYFTLNMFDLKLGCPVGGGGSGPGVSGNGGTRP
;
A
#
# COMPACT_ATOMS: atom_id res chain seq x y z
N MET A 1 -26.52 -1.52 66.41
CA MET A 1 -26.58 -1.27 64.93
C MET A 1 -25.34 -1.89 64.34
N ALA A 2 -25.49 -3.03 63.69
CA ALA A 2 -24.38 -3.73 63.04
C ALA A 2 -24.28 -3.25 61.58
N ALA A 3 -23.11 -2.76 61.20
CA ALA A 3 -22.84 -2.33 59.84
C ALA A 3 -22.61 -3.57 58.95
N TYR A 4 -23.41 -3.71 57.88
CA TYR A 4 -23.20 -4.73 56.85
C TYR A 4 -21.97 -4.36 56.02
N PRO A 5 -21.07 -5.30 55.74
CA PRO A 5 -19.96 -5.08 54.84
C PRO A 5 -20.51 -4.97 53.41
N LYS A 6 -20.16 -3.89 52.69
CA LYS A 6 -20.39 -3.76 51.27
C LYS A 6 -19.58 -4.83 50.53
N SER A 7 -20.25 -5.72 49.84
CA SER A 7 -19.63 -6.66 48.91
C SER A 7 -18.85 -5.86 47.83
N PRO A 8 -17.64 -6.27 47.46
CA PRO A 8 -16.94 -5.68 46.36
C PRO A 8 -17.76 -5.97 45.08
N MET A 9 -18.10 -4.93 44.34
CA MET A 9 -18.66 -5.09 43.01
C MET A 9 -17.66 -5.93 42.21
N GLY A 10 -18.10 -7.10 41.75
CA GLY A 10 -17.34 -7.92 40.87
C GLY A 10 -17.02 -7.12 39.61
N SER A 11 -15.74 -6.98 39.35
CA SER A 11 -15.28 -6.60 38.02
C SER A 11 -15.82 -7.68 37.05
N GLY A 12 -16.82 -7.32 36.27
CA GLY A 12 -17.23 -8.13 35.13
C GLY A 12 -16.00 -8.48 34.26
N PRO A 13 -16.04 -9.57 33.53
CA PRO A 13 -14.94 -9.91 32.67
C PRO A 13 -14.68 -8.70 31.76
N VAL A 14 -13.49 -8.12 31.89
CA VAL A 14 -12.98 -7.17 30.91
C VAL A 14 -12.90 -7.98 29.62
N LEU A 15 -13.80 -7.69 28.67
CA LEU A 15 -13.70 -8.24 27.34
C LEU A 15 -12.35 -7.76 26.80
N GLU A 16 -11.36 -8.65 26.73
CA GLU A 16 -10.11 -8.37 26.06
C GLU A 16 -10.44 -8.10 24.59
N GLU A 17 -10.41 -6.85 24.19
CA GLU A 17 -10.50 -6.48 22.78
C GLU A 17 -9.40 -7.21 22.03
N SER A 18 -9.77 -8.06 21.10
CA SER A 18 -8.82 -8.84 20.32
C SER A 18 -8.65 -8.24 18.94
N HIS A 19 -7.40 -7.90 18.61
CA HIS A 19 -7.03 -7.45 17.26
C HIS A 19 -6.62 -8.63 16.38
N ILE A 20 -7.01 -8.59 15.11
CA ILE A 20 -6.59 -9.56 14.12
C ILE A 20 -5.60 -8.87 13.18
N TYR A 21 -4.38 -9.37 13.18
CA TYR A 21 -3.33 -8.87 12.31
C TYR A 21 -3.46 -9.45 10.90
N HIS A 22 -3.36 -8.57 9.94
CA HIS A 22 -3.34 -8.90 8.51
C HIS A 22 -2.24 -8.10 7.83
N ALA A 23 -1.30 -8.76 7.20
CA ALA A 23 -0.26 -8.08 6.44
C ALA A 23 0.46 -9.02 5.49
N GLU A 24 0.96 -8.48 4.40
CA GLU A 24 1.75 -9.20 3.42
C GLU A 24 2.94 -8.37 2.96
N ALA A 25 4.03 -9.03 2.63
CA ALA A 25 5.17 -8.44 1.96
C ALA A 25 5.72 -9.40 0.90
N THR A 26 6.08 -8.86 -0.26
CA THR A 26 6.64 -9.60 -1.39
C THR A 26 7.81 -8.82 -1.97
N ILE A 27 8.92 -9.49 -2.28
CA ILE A 27 10.10 -8.87 -2.89
C ILE A 27 9.85 -8.55 -4.36
N PHE A 28 9.40 -9.53 -5.11
CA PHE A 28 9.15 -9.43 -6.54
C PHE A 28 8.17 -10.50 -7.00
N SER A 29 7.32 -10.14 -7.96
CA SER A 29 6.43 -11.07 -8.68
C SER A 29 6.12 -10.51 -10.06
N GLY A 30 5.56 -11.31 -10.95
CA GLY A 30 5.19 -10.80 -12.25
C GLY A 30 4.77 -11.85 -13.27
N HIS A 31 4.64 -11.39 -14.51
CA HIS A 31 4.34 -12.23 -15.64
C HIS A 31 5.12 -11.75 -16.84
N LEU A 32 5.88 -12.62 -17.46
CA LEU A 32 6.53 -12.39 -18.75
C LEU A 32 5.62 -12.89 -19.86
N GLU A 33 5.39 -12.08 -20.88
CA GLU A 33 4.66 -12.50 -22.09
C GLU A 33 5.58 -12.78 -23.27
N HIS A 34 6.73 -12.11 -23.30
CA HIS A 34 7.76 -12.24 -24.32
C HIS A 34 9.16 -12.22 -23.71
N PRO A 35 10.14 -12.95 -24.22
CA PRO A 35 10.05 -13.92 -25.35
C PRO A 35 9.33 -15.24 -24.96
N ILE A 36 9.11 -15.49 -23.68
CA ILE A 36 8.49 -16.70 -23.15
C ILE A 36 7.34 -16.31 -22.23
N LYS A 37 6.17 -16.95 -22.41
CA LYS A 37 5.07 -16.79 -21.45
C LYS A 37 5.43 -17.52 -20.15
N GLN A 38 5.66 -16.76 -19.11
CA GLN A 38 6.04 -17.32 -17.80
C GLN A 38 5.46 -16.47 -16.67
N THR A 39 4.80 -17.12 -15.74
CA THR A 39 4.45 -16.52 -14.46
C THR A 39 5.66 -16.57 -13.55
N ILE A 40 6.03 -15.44 -13.01
CA ILE A 40 7.08 -15.30 -11.99
C ILE A 40 6.37 -15.38 -10.64
N GLU A 41 6.51 -16.53 -10.00
CA GLU A 41 5.98 -16.74 -8.66
C GLU A 41 6.54 -15.72 -7.68
N PRO A 42 5.78 -15.33 -6.63
CA PRO A 42 6.23 -14.33 -5.67
C PRO A 42 7.50 -14.74 -4.93
N TYR A 43 8.59 -14.05 -5.17
CA TYR A 43 9.83 -14.20 -4.41
C TYR A 43 9.71 -13.58 -3.03
N GLY A 44 10.11 -14.32 -2.00
CA GLY A 44 10.16 -13.83 -0.63
C GLY A 44 8.80 -13.33 -0.11
N ARG A 45 7.72 -13.99 -0.48
CA ARG A 45 6.39 -13.67 0.00
C ARG A 45 6.22 -14.14 1.44
N VAL A 46 5.86 -13.23 2.33
CA VAL A 46 5.45 -13.52 3.71
C VAL A 46 4.07 -12.96 3.97
N VAL A 47 3.24 -13.74 4.63
CA VAL A 47 1.85 -13.41 4.94
C VAL A 47 1.62 -13.58 6.44
N LEU A 48 1.06 -12.57 7.05
CA LEU A 48 0.52 -12.60 8.40
C LEU A 48 -1.00 -12.54 8.27
N GLU A 49 -1.65 -13.65 8.53
CA GLU A 49 -3.07 -13.81 8.25
C GLU A 49 -3.81 -14.38 9.47
N ASN A 50 -4.93 -13.74 9.81
CA ASN A 50 -5.87 -14.19 10.84
C ASN A 50 -5.25 -14.54 12.20
N THR A 51 -4.12 -13.91 12.57
CA THR A 51 -3.50 -14.15 13.86
C THR A 51 -3.86 -13.08 14.88
N ARG A 52 -4.11 -13.50 16.12
CA ARG A 52 -4.33 -12.63 17.28
C ARG A 52 -3.08 -12.52 18.16
N ARG A 53 -2.01 -13.21 17.78
CA ARG A 53 -0.76 -13.23 18.54
C ARG A 53 0.24 -12.28 17.94
N GLU A 54 1.02 -11.64 18.79
CA GLU A 54 2.21 -10.92 18.35
C GLU A 54 3.10 -11.87 17.54
N THR A 55 3.45 -11.45 16.36
CA THR A 55 4.14 -12.31 15.39
C THR A 55 5.14 -11.49 14.59
N LEU A 56 6.28 -12.10 14.34
CA LEU A 56 7.30 -11.61 13.43
C LEU A 56 7.59 -12.73 12.40
N ILE A 57 7.40 -12.42 11.13
CA ILE A 57 7.75 -13.32 10.02
C ILE A 57 8.75 -12.60 9.12
N THR A 58 9.81 -13.28 8.73
CA THR A 58 10.84 -12.75 7.83
C THR A 58 11.22 -13.79 6.80
N GLN A 59 11.53 -13.35 5.59
CA GLN A 59 12.10 -14.18 4.55
C GLN A 59 13.21 -13.41 3.84
N SER A 60 14.24 -14.15 3.38
CA SER A 60 15.32 -13.59 2.57
C SER A 60 15.51 -14.43 1.33
N VAL A 61 15.82 -13.75 0.23
CA VAL A 61 16.12 -14.33 -1.08
C VAL A 61 17.48 -13.81 -1.50
N GLY A 62 18.35 -14.72 -1.97
CA GLY A 62 19.68 -14.37 -2.50
C GLY A 62 19.61 -13.82 -3.91
N GLU A 63 20.77 -13.86 -4.55
CA GLU A 63 20.90 -13.43 -5.95
C GLU A 63 19.96 -14.24 -6.85
N THR A 64 19.25 -13.51 -7.70
CA THR A 64 18.23 -14.08 -8.59
C THR A 64 18.37 -13.44 -9.96
N ASP A 65 18.33 -14.28 -10.97
CA ASP A 65 18.22 -13.88 -12.38
C ASP A 65 16.97 -14.53 -12.99
N ILE A 66 16.17 -13.71 -13.64
CA ILE A 66 14.91 -14.12 -14.28
C ILE A 66 15.08 -13.94 -15.78
N GLU A 67 15.38 -15.05 -16.45
CA GLU A 67 15.53 -15.16 -17.90
C GLU A 67 16.54 -14.17 -18.51
N GLY A 68 17.55 -13.72 -17.75
CA GLY A 68 18.50 -12.72 -18.18
C GLY A 68 17.89 -11.32 -18.39
N LEU A 69 16.64 -11.13 -18.04
CA LEU A 69 15.92 -9.85 -18.22
C LEU A 69 15.86 -9.03 -16.94
N ILE A 70 15.60 -9.69 -15.83
CA ILE A 70 15.43 -9.04 -14.54
C ILE A 70 16.32 -9.76 -13.54
N SER A 71 17.14 -9.00 -12.84
CA SER A 71 18.00 -9.55 -11.79
C SER A 71 18.01 -8.70 -10.55
N PHE A 72 18.35 -9.30 -9.42
CA PHE A 72 18.61 -8.61 -8.17
C PHE A 72 19.61 -9.41 -7.31
N LYS A 73 20.40 -8.71 -6.50
CA LYS A 73 21.44 -9.32 -5.67
C LYS A 73 20.89 -10.03 -4.45
N ARG A 74 19.88 -9.43 -3.84
CA ARG A 74 19.17 -9.99 -2.68
C ARG A 74 17.89 -9.23 -2.40
N GLY A 75 17.01 -9.87 -1.66
CA GLY A 75 15.84 -9.22 -1.12
C GLY A 75 15.48 -9.79 0.24
N HIS A 76 14.73 -9.03 1.02
CA HIS A 76 14.13 -9.56 2.22
C HIS A 76 12.78 -8.93 2.48
N THR A 77 11.93 -9.69 3.16
CA THR A 77 10.62 -9.27 3.62
C THR A 77 10.51 -9.45 5.12
N ARG A 78 9.74 -8.59 5.73
CA ARG A 78 9.43 -8.61 7.15
C ARG A 78 7.99 -8.17 7.36
N VAL A 79 7.24 -8.96 8.13
CA VAL A 79 5.92 -8.61 8.61
C VAL A 79 5.89 -8.77 10.12
N VAL A 80 5.38 -7.76 10.81
CA VAL A 80 5.28 -7.71 12.27
C VAL A 80 3.86 -7.33 12.65
N GLY A 81 3.26 -8.09 13.57
CA GLY A 81 2.07 -7.72 14.31
C GLY A 81 2.43 -7.63 15.78
N THR A 82 2.23 -6.51 16.43
CA THR A 82 2.57 -6.32 17.84
C THR A 82 1.58 -5.41 18.57
N GLN A 83 1.41 -5.63 19.85
CA GLN A 83 0.62 -4.77 20.73
C GLN A 83 1.53 -3.78 21.45
N VAL A 84 1.23 -2.52 21.34
CA VAL A 84 1.87 -1.45 22.12
C VAL A 84 1.01 -1.21 23.36
N LYS A 85 1.48 -1.64 24.52
CA LYS A 85 0.70 -1.58 25.78
C LYS A 85 0.73 -0.19 26.43
N HIS A 86 1.85 0.51 26.35
CA HIS A 86 2.01 1.88 26.83
C HIS A 86 3.10 2.58 26.01
N LYS A 87 2.73 3.63 25.32
CA LYS A 87 3.64 4.55 24.66
C LYS A 87 3.20 5.95 25.00
N THR A 88 3.93 6.61 25.87
CA THR A 88 3.69 8.01 26.16
C THR A 88 4.33 8.85 25.06
N ASP A 89 3.55 9.69 24.40
CA ASP A 89 4.06 10.64 23.42
C ASP A 89 4.82 11.80 24.09
N ILE A 90 5.42 12.66 23.29
CA ILE A 90 6.14 13.84 23.77
C ILE A 90 5.25 14.86 24.50
N PHE A 91 3.93 14.72 24.41
CA PHE A 91 2.93 15.54 25.07
C PHE A 91 2.38 14.92 26.36
N GLY A 92 2.85 13.71 26.71
CA GLY A 92 2.43 12.99 27.92
C GLY A 92 1.15 12.17 27.78
N ASN A 93 0.64 11.94 26.55
CA ASN A 93 -0.51 11.08 26.34
C ASN A 93 -0.08 9.63 26.23
N ASP A 94 -0.76 8.75 26.95
CA ASP A 94 -0.54 7.31 26.86
C ASP A 94 -1.30 6.75 25.65
N HIS A 95 -0.57 6.16 24.72
CA HIS A 95 -1.11 5.43 23.58
C HIS A 95 -0.96 3.94 23.82
N ALA A 96 -2.06 3.23 23.72
CA ALA A 96 -2.09 1.77 23.64
C ALA A 96 -2.79 1.39 22.35
N GLY A 97 -2.29 0.36 21.68
CA GLY A 97 -2.86 -0.04 20.40
C GLY A 97 -2.15 -1.22 19.76
N TRP A 98 -2.53 -1.53 18.57
CA TRP A 98 -1.94 -2.61 17.78
C TRP A 98 -1.25 -2.02 16.57
N VAL A 99 -0.03 -2.47 16.33
CA VAL A 99 0.79 -2.03 15.18
C VAL A 99 1.02 -3.21 14.26
N THR A 100 0.77 -2.98 12.98
CA THR A 100 1.18 -3.90 11.93
C THR A 100 2.20 -3.19 11.05
N LEU A 101 3.35 -3.83 10.81
CA LEU A 101 4.42 -3.32 9.97
C LEU A 101 4.74 -4.33 8.89
N SER A 102 4.63 -3.93 7.64
CA SER A 102 5.10 -4.69 6.47
C SER A 102 6.27 -3.98 5.83
N THR A 103 7.32 -4.72 5.53
CA THR A 103 8.51 -4.20 4.85
C THR A 103 8.97 -5.19 3.80
N ALA A 104 9.22 -4.69 2.59
CA ALA A 104 9.90 -5.43 1.53
C ALA A 104 11.09 -4.62 1.02
N VAL A 105 12.22 -5.26 0.88
CA VAL A 105 13.47 -4.64 0.41
C VAL A 105 14.02 -5.45 -0.75
N LEU A 106 14.42 -4.76 -1.79
CA LEU A 106 15.06 -5.30 -2.98
C LEU A 106 16.38 -4.56 -3.21
N GLU A 107 17.49 -5.27 -3.32
CA GLU A 107 18.81 -4.69 -3.48
C GLU A 107 19.49 -5.16 -4.76
N GLY A 108 20.19 -4.22 -5.43
CA GLY A 108 20.91 -4.45 -6.67
C GLY A 108 19.98 -4.83 -7.82
N PHE A 109 18.82 -4.17 -7.87
CA PHE A 109 17.81 -4.40 -8.92
C PHE A 109 18.32 -3.93 -10.28
N ASN A 110 18.09 -4.76 -11.29
CA ASN A 110 18.48 -4.50 -12.66
C ASN A 110 17.48 -5.10 -13.65
N VAL A 111 17.05 -4.29 -14.61
CA VAL A 111 16.27 -4.72 -15.77
C VAL A 111 17.05 -4.35 -17.02
N VAL A 112 17.73 -5.35 -17.60
CA VAL A 112 18.55 -5.26 -18.83
C VAL A 112 19.43 -3.99 -18.90
N ASP A 113 20.03 -3.59 -17.78
CA ASP A 113 20.87 -2.39 -17.61
C ASP A 113 20.17 -1.05 -17.97
N ILE A 114 18.87 -1.08 -18.23
CA ILE A 114 18.07 0.11 -18.52
C ILE A 114 17.48 0.70 -17.26
N ILE A 115 16.92 -0.13 -16.37
CA ILE A 115 16.41 0.31 -15.08
C ILE A 115 17.23 -0.35 -13.99
N THR A 116 17.87 0.47 -13.16
CA THR A 116 18.66 -0.05 -12.05
C THR A 116 18.36 0.72 -10.77
N ALA A 117 18.50 0.04 -9.64
CA ALA A 117 18.47 0.66 -8.32
C ALA A 117 19.39 -0.11 -7.36
N ASP A 118 20.15 0.60 -6.53
CA ASP A 118 20.95 -0.05 -5.50
C ASP A 118 20.04 -0.68 -4.46
N ARG A 119 18.95 0.02 -4.11
CA ARG A 119 17.99 -0.48 -3.14
C ARG A 119 16.63 0.17 -3.34
N VAL A 120 15.59 -0.64 -3.19
CA VAL A 120 14.20 -0.19 -3.18
C VAL A 120 13.53 -0.74 -1.92
N VAL A 121 12.89 0.12 -1.17
CA VAL A 121 12.23 -0.22 0.09
C VAL A 121 10.76 0.17 -0.01
N ALA A 122 9.87 -0.81 0.19
CA ALA A 122 8.46 -0.60 0.45
C ALA A 122 8.19 -0.82 1.93
N GLN A 123 7.53 0.13 2.59
CA GLN A 123 7.13 -0.02 3.99
C GLN A 123 5.77 0.60 4.24
N VAL A 124 4.89 -0.17 4.88
CA VAL A 124 3.59 0.28 5.38
C VAL A 124 3.49 -0.08 6.85
N SER A 125 3.15 0.90 7.67
CA SER A 125 2.80 0.68 9.08
C SER A 125 1.38 1.17 9.32
N THR A 126 0.57 0.34 9.98
CA THR A 126 -0.77 0.70 10.46
C THR A 126 -0.81 0.61 11.97
N GLU A 127 -1.36 1.63 12.62
CA GLU A 127 -1.53 1.69 14.08
C GLU A 127 -3.01 1.85 14.39
N HIS A 128 -3.59 0.86 15.07
CA HIS A 128 -4.97 0.86 15.56
C HIS A 128 -5.00 1.20 17.04
N PRO A 129 -5.69 2.29 17.47
CA PRO A 129 -5.83 2.62 18.88
C PRO A 129 -6.76 1.62 19.58
N MET A 130 -6.53 1.37 20.86
CA MET A 130 -7.37 0.45 21.66
C MET A 130 -8.78 0.99 21.98
N VAL A 131 -8.96 2.29 21.91
CA VAL A 131 -10.16 2.95 22.50
C VAL A 131 -11.04 3.62 21.45
N GLU A 132 -10.55 3.87 20.24
CA GLU A 132 -11.28 4.63 19.22
C GLU A 132 -11.24 3.97 17.84
N GLY A 133 -12.33 3.27 17.51
CA GLY A 133 -12.68 2.95 16.15
C GLY A 133 -11.77 1.93 15.44
N HIS A 134 -12.13 1.62 14.19
CA HIS A 134 -11.50 0.56 13.40
C HIS A 134 -10.54 1.08 12.33
N VAL A 135 -10.43 2.41 12.16
CA VAL A 135 -9.57 3.01 11.13
C VAL A 135 -8.17 3.25 11.70
N PRO A 136 -7.12 2.69 11.09
CA PRO A 136 -5.76 2.90 11.57
C PRO A 136 -5.19 4.27 11.20
N THR A 137 -4.18 4.71 11.93
CA THR A 137 -3.19 5.66 11.40
C THR A 137 -2.24 4.91 10.48
N VAL A 138 -1.96 5.45 9.30
CA VAL A 138 -1.12 4.82 8.29
C VAL A 138 0.12 5.65 8.02
N THR A 139 1.27 5.01 7.94
CA THR A 139 2.52 5.67 7.56
C THR A 139 3.32 4.81 6.58
N PHE A 140 4.08 5.49 5.72
CA PHE A 140 4.98 4.89 4.74
C PHE A 140 6.45 5.21 5.03
N LEU A 141 6.74 5.63 6.26
CA LEU A 141 8.09 5.98 6.70
C LEU A 141 9.06 4.83 6.46
N GLY A 142 10.17 5.12 5.78
CA GLY A 142 11.15 4.11 5.39
C GLY A 142 11.06 3.69 3.93
N SER A 143 9.92 3.92 3.24
CA SER A 143 9.82 3.70 1.79
C SER A 143 10.74 4.65 1.05
N ARG A 144 11.50 4.13 0.09
CA ARG A 144 12.46 4.94 -0.68
C ARG A 144 13.05 4.18 -1.85
N PHE A 145 13.65 4.95 -2.77
CA PHE A 145 14.54 4.50 -3.82
C PHE A 145 15.97 4.98 -3.51
N GLU A 146 16.95 4.11 -3.61
CA GLU A 146 18.36 4.46 -3.46
C GLU A 146 19.06 4.22 -4.80
N ASN A 147 19.71 5.27 -5.34
CA ASN A 147 20.41 5.23 -6.63
C ASN A 147 19.59 4.70 -7.80
N PHE A 148 18.33 5.12 -7.88
CA PHE A 148 17.45 4.76 -9.00
C PHE A 148 17.98 5.43 -10.28
N ARG A 149 18.09 4.64 -11.37
CA ARG A 149 18.65 5.09 -12.63
C ARG A 149 17.85 4.55 -13.81
N ILE A 150 17.81 5.34 -14.87
CA ILE A 150 17.28 4.94 -16.17
C ILE A 150 18.36 5.19 -17.23
N GLY A 151 18.74 4.16 -18.01
CA GLY A 151 19.83 4.25 -18.98
C GLY A 151 21.14 4.75 -18.38
N GLY A 152 21.44 4.41 -17.12
CA GLY A 152 22.60 4.88 -16.37
C GLY A 152 22.48 6.29 -15.78
N VAL A 153 21.45 7.07 -16.14
CA VAL A 153 21.21 8.42 -15.64
C VAL A 153 20.50 8.35 -14.29
N PRO A 154 21.02 8.99 -13.23
CA PRO A 154 20.33 9.09 -11.95
C PRO A 154 18.98 9.79 -12.08
N VAL A 155 17.96 9.24 -11.44
CA VAL A 155 16.62 9.81 -11.37
C VAL A 155 16.30 10.15 -9.92
N GLU A 156 16.05 11.42 -9.67
CA GLU A 156 15.60 11.88 -8.35
C GLU A 156 14.12 11.58 -8.21
N VAL A 157 13.76 10.83 -7.16
CA VAL A 157 12.38 10.48 -6.83
C VAL A 157 12.07 10.98 -5.43
N GLU A 158 11.18 11.95 -5.33
CA GLU A 158 10.69 12.46 -4.05
C GLU A 158 9.34 11.80 -3.73
N LEU A 159 9.21 11.26 -2.50
CA LEU A 159 8.00 10.61 -2.04
C LEU A 159 7.20 11.51 -1.09
N ASP A 160 5.89 11.54 -1.24
CA ASP A 160 4.93 12.06 -0.26
C ASP A 160 4.54 10.94 0.71
N LEU A 161 5.34 10.74 1.73
CA LEU A 161 5.08 9.73 2.77
C LEU A 161 3.88 10.10 3.66
N GLY A 162 3.37 11.32 3.52
CA GLY A 162 2.22 11.86 4.26
C GLY A 162 0.92 11.88 3.48
N ILE A 163 0.82 11.26 2.31
CA ILE A 163 -0.38 11.30 1.45
C ILE A 163 -1.67 10.92 2.19
N CYS A 164 -1.62 9.96 3.11
CA CYS A 164 -2.76 9.60 3.93
C CYS A 164 -3.14 10.69 4.96
N GLY A 165 -2.18 11.52 5.36
CA GLY A 165 -2.41 12.55 6.39
C GLY A 165 -2.69 11.98 7.78
N SER A 166 -3.46 12.71 8.57
CA SER A 166 -3.92 12.25 9.87
C SER A 166 -5.05 11.21 9.74
N LYS A 167 -5.24 10.41 10.77
CA LYS A 167 -6.38 9.47 10.86
C LYS A 167 -7.70 10.20 10.59
N PRO A 168 -8.57 9.66 9.71
CA PRO A 168 -9.89 10.22 9.48
C PRO A 168 -10.74 10.32 10.74
N LYS A 169 -11.52 11.39 10.85
CA LYS A 169 -12.39 11.63 12.02
C LYS A 169 -13.61 10.73 11.98
N GLY A 170 -14.08 10.31 13.16
CA GLY A 170 -15.33 9.58 13.30
C GLY A 170 -15.31 8.18 12.68
N ASP A 171 -14.13 7.54 12.67
CA ASP A 171 -13.95 6.17 12.16
C ASP A 171 -14.38 5.96 10.71
N ARG A 172 -14.28 7.02 9.91
CA ARG A 172 -14.57 6.94 8.48
C ARG A 172 -13.40 6.28 7.74
N PRO A 173 -13.66 5.43 6.75
CA PRO A 173 -12.62 4.92 5.88
C PRO A 173 -11.88 6.05 5.14
N TYR A 174 -10.59 5.87 4.85
CA TYR A 174 -9.80 6.86 4.10
C TYR A 174 -10.44 7.25 2.76
N ILE A 175 -11.00 6.29 2.04
CA ILE A 175 -11.71 6.57 0.76
C ILE A 175 -13.02 7.33 0.91
N GLU A 176 -13.44 7.65 2.14
CA GLU A 176 -14.59 8.50 2.46
C GLU A 176 -14.16 9.76 3.23
N ASP A 177 -12.85 9.95 3.43
CA ASP A 177 -12.29 11.14 4.07
C ASP A 177 -12.02 12.24 3.03
N ALA A 178 -12.68 13.38 3.21
CA ALA A 178 -12.58 14.49 2.27
C ALA A 178 -11.13 15.01 2.13
N ASP A 179 -10.40 15.08 3.25
CA ASP A 179 -9.01 15.59 3.24
C ASP A 179 -8.06 14.66 2.49
N PHE A 180 -8.27 13.34 2.57
CA PHE A 180 -7.52 12.35 1.80
C PHE A 180 -7.89 12.43 0.31
N LEU A 181 -9.18 12.44 -0.01
CA LEU A 181 -9.67 12.52 -1.39
C LEU A 181 -9.18 13.80 -2.09
N ASP A 182 -9.17 14.94 -1.38
CA ASP A 182 -8.66 16.21 -1.93
C ASP A 182 -7.14 16.18 -2.20
N ARG A 183 -6.36 15.41 -1.42
CA ARG A 183 -4.93 15.23 -1.71
C ARG A 183 -4.70 14.38 -2.94
N VAL A 184 -5.44 13.29 -3.08
CA VAL A 184 -5.34 12.39 -4.23
C VAL A 184 -5.81 13.08 -5.51
N GLU A 185 -6.92 13.82 -5.45
CA GLU A 185 -7.44 14.59 -6.59
C GLU A 185 -6.40 15.58 -7.11
N ARG A 186 -5.82 16.40 -6.23
CA ARG A 186 -4.75 17.35 -6.63
C ARG A 186 -3.54 16.66 -7.25
N GLN A 187 -3.19 15.46 -6.78
CA GLN A 187 -2.10 14.66 -7.38
C GLN A 187 -2.46 14.24 -8.82
N LEU A 188 -3.69 13.78 -9.05
CA LEU A 188 -4.16 13.35 -10.38
C LEU A 188 -4.34 14.54 -11.34
N GLU A 189 -4.88 15.66 -10.86
CA GLU A 189 -5.00 16.89 -11.66
C GLU A 189 -3.62 17.39 -12.10
N HIS A 190 -2.65 17.41 -11.18
CA HIS A 190 -1.27 17.78 -11.53
C HIS A 190 -0.66 16.85 -12.58
N ALA A 191 -0.94 15.55 -12.51
CA ALA A 191 -0.50 14.59 -13.52
C ALA A 191 -1.22 14.78 -14.85
N ALA A 192 -2.51 15.08 -14.83
CA ALA A 192 -3.33 15.34 -16.02
C ALA A 192 -2.92 16.63 -16.76
N ASP A 193 -2.48 17.67 -16.04
CA ASP A 193 -2.01 18.94 -16.61
C ASP A 193 -0.60 18.86 -17.24
N THR A 194 -0.01 17.66 -17.28
CA THR A 194 1.34 17.49 -17.84
C THR A 194 1.35 17.65 -19.35
N LYS A 195 2.17 18.58 -19.87
CA LYS A 195 2.28 18.85 -21.30
C LYS A 195 2.67 17.59 -22.10
N GLY A 196 1.87 17.29 -23.12
CA GLY A 196 2.10 16.16 -24.01
C GLY A 196 1.65 14.82 -23.45
N LEU A 197 0.73 14.84 -22.48
CA LEU A 197 0.06 13.65 -21.98
C LEU A 197 -0.61 12.89 -23.14
N PRO A 198 -0.41 11.57 -23.28
CA PRO A 198 -1.13 10.77 -24.26
C PRO A 198 -2.65 10.74 -23.95
N GLU A 199 -3.49 10.84 -24.98
CA GLU A 199 -4.97 10.86 -24.83
C GLU A 199 -5.51 9.68 -24.01
N THR A 200 -4.87 8.52 -24.11
CA THR A 200 -5.27 7.32 -23.33
C THR A 200 -5.02 7.50 -21.83
N LEU A 201 -3.93 8.18 -21.45
CA LEU A 201 -3.64 8.50 -20.05
C LEU A 201 -4.51 9.65 -19.54
N GLU A 202 -4.76 10.67 -20.38
CA GLU A 202 -5.69 11.75 -20.07
C GLU A 202 -7.06 11.19 -19.69
N LYS A 203 -7.65 10.33 -20.52
CA LYS A 203 -8.91 9.65 -20.22
C LYS A 203 -8.88 8.82 -18.92
N GLN A 204 -7.73 8.21 -18.61
CA GLN A 204 -7.59 7.46 -17.36
C GLN A 204 -7.55 8.39 -16.14
N TYR A 205 -6.87 9.51 -16.22
CA TYR A 205 -6.86 10.50 -15.13
C TYR A 205 -8.23 11.14 -14.95
N ASP A 206 -8.91 11.53 -16.03
CA ASP A 206 -10.27 12.06 -15.99
C ASP A 206 -11.25 11.08 -15.33
N ALA A 207 -11.16 9.80 -15.68
CA ALA A 207 -11.98 8.74 -15.07
C ALA A 207 -11.69 8.57 -13.58
N LYS A 208 -10.41 8.66 -13.16
CA LYS A 208 -10.04 8.60 -11.74
C LYS A 208 -10.53 9.82 -10.97
N ILE A 209 -10.44 11.02 -11.53
CA ILE A 209 -10.94 12.25 -10.92
C ILE A 209 -12.47 12.18 -10.78
N ALA A 210 -13.18 11.79 -11.84
CA ALA A 210 -14.63 11.59 -11.78
C ALA A 210 -15.05 10.56 -10.71
N TYR A 211 -14.24 9.50 -10.53
CA TYR A 211 -14.49 8.52 -9.47
C TYR A 211 -14.28 9.11 -8.06
N ILE A 212 -13.30 10.01 -7.88
CA ILE A 212 -13.12 10.72 -6.61
C ILE A 212 -14.33 11.60 -6.30
N ASP A 213 -14.88 12.28 -7.29
CA ASP A 213 -16.13 13.04 -7.13
C ASP A 213 -17.29 12.17 -6.67
N ASP A 214 -17.40 10.95 -7.20
CA ASP A 214 -18.39 9.97 -6.75
C ASP A 214 -18.16 9.53 -5.31
N LEU A 215 -16.90 9.31 -4.90
CA LEU A 215 -16.55 8.98 -3.52
C LEU A 215 -16.89 10.14 -2.56
N LYS A 216 -16.58 11.38 -2.92
CA LYS A 216 -16.93 12.59 -2.14
C LYS A 216 -18.45 12.74 -1.97
N ARG A 217 -19.22 12.48 -3.03
CA ARG A 217 -20.69 12.51 -2.95
C ARG A 217 -21.24 11.42 -2.02
N ARG A 218 -20.68 10.21 -2.05
CA ARG A 218 -21.03 9.13 -1.12
C ARG A 218 -20.72 9.49 0.32
N ALA A 219 -19.53 10.04 0.57
CA ALA A 219 -19.11 10.50 1.89
C ALA A 219 -20.05 11.57 2.46
N ASN A 220 -20.66 12.37 1.61
CA ASN A 220 -21.66 13.38 1.97
C ASN A 220 -23.10 12.84 2.08
N GLY A 221 -23.29 11.52 1.97
CA GLY A 221 -24.58 10.85 2.21
C GLY A 221 -25.54 10.84 1.02
N ASP A 222 -25.05 10.90 -0.23
CA ASP A 222 -25.92 10.73 -1.40
C ASP A 222 -26.49 9.29 -1.43
N PRO A 223 -27.81 9.10 -1.23
CA PRO A 223 -28.41 7.77 -1.16
C PRO A 223 -28.39 7.01 -2.49
N LYS A 224 -28.14 7.71 -3.62
CA LYS A 224 -28.05 7.09 -4.94
C LYS A 224 -26.73 6.35 -5.16
N LEU A 225 -25.75 6.59 -4.30
CA LEU A 225 -24.42 6.03 -4.38
C LEU A 225 -24.13 5.09 -3.20
N ALA A 226 -25.10 4.25 -2.83
CA ALA A 226 -24.94 3.28 -1.75
C ALA A 226 -23.68 2.41 -1.98
N ARG A 227 -22.98 2.08 -0.88
CA ARG A 227 -21.80 1.21 -0.90
C ARG A 227 -22.13 -0.13 -1.55
N ASN A 228 -21.45 -0.43 -2.63
CA ASN A 228 -21.41 -1.78 -3.19
C ASN A 228 -20.16 -2.49 -2.64
N GLY A 229 -20.19 -2.93 -1.39
CA GLY A 229 -19.23 -3.83 -0.72
C GLY A 229 -17.72 -3.55 -0.84
N TYR A 230 -17.24 -3.24 -2.03
CA TYR A 230 -15.81 -3.02 -2.34
C TYR A 230 -15.63 -1.68 -3.05
N SER A 231 -14.84 -0.82 -2.46
CA SER A 231 -14.42 0.42 -3.12
C SER A 231 -12.92 0.57 -2.94
N LYS A 232 -12.21 0.95 -4.01
CA LYS A 232 -10.78 1.13 -4.00
C LYS A 232 -10.38 2.34 -4.80
N LEU A 233 -9.34 3.03 -4.36
CA LEU A 233 -8.76 4.19 -5.01
C LEU A 233 -7.28 3.96 -5.23
N GLN A 234 -6.80 4.21 -6.45
CA GLN A 234 -5.39 4.16 -6.80
C GLN A 234 -4.81 5.57 -6.87
N CYS A 235 -3.74 5.77 -6.14
CA CYS A 235 -2.90 6.97 -6.14
C CYS A 235 -1.42 6.56 -6.10
N SER A 236 -0.51 7.45 -5.73
CA SER A 236 0.89 7.09 -5.55
C SER A 236 1.53 7.85 -4.38
N LEU A 237 2.69 7.38 -3.92
CA LEU A 237 3.54 8.14 -3.00
C LEU A 237 4.44 9.14 -3.74
N ILE A 238 4.37 9.26 -5.07
CA ILE A 238 5.23 10.17 -5.81
C ILE A 238 4.79 11.62 -5.57
N LYS A 239 5.69 12.42 -5.04
CA LYS A 239 5.55 13.87 -4.98
C LYS A 239 6.13 14.53 -6.22
N SER A 240 7.33 14.09 -6.64
CA SER A 240 7.95 14.56 -7.86
C SER A 240 8.96 13.54 -8.39
N ILE A 241 9.15 13.55 -9.72
CA ILE A 241 10.24 12.86 -10.41
C ILE A 241 11.07 13.93 -11.10
N GLY A 242 12.37 13.95 -10.82
CA GLY A 242 13.31 14.87 -11.43
C GLY A 242 13.42 14.68 -12.95
N PRO A 243 13.94 15.69 -13.68
CA PRO A 243 14.07 15.62 -15.12
C PRO A 243 15.03 14.50 -15.54
N ILE A 244 14.63 13.73 -16.56
CA ILE A 244 15.42 12.63 -17.10
C ILE A 244 15.94 13.08 -18.48
N PRO A 245 17.24 13.45 -18.58
CA PRO A 245 17.82 13.99 -19.82
C PRO A 245 18.14 12.90 -20.86
N ILE A 246 17.18 12.03 -21.12
CA ILE A 246 17.29 10.98 -22.15
C ILE A 246 16.25 11.29 -23.23
N PRO A 247 16.66 11.38 -24.52
CA PRO A 247 15.73 11.68 -25.59
C PRO A 247 14.54 10.72 -25.64
N GLY A 248 13.33 11.29 -25.65
CA GLY A 248 12.08 10.54 -25.73
C GLY A 248 11.56 9.93 -24.42
N VAL A 249 12.35 9.92 -23.34
CA VAL A 249 11.85 9.57 -22.02
C VAL A 249 10.95 10.69 -21.52
N ARG A 250 9.78 10.34 -20.98
CA ARG A 250 8.78 11.28 -20.44
C ARG A 250 8.25 10.78 -19.10
N THR A 251 7.86 11.73 -18.26
CA THR A 251 7.25 11.45 -16.96
C THR A 251 5.84 12.04 -16.93
N PHE A 252 4.88 11.27 -16.40
CA PHE A 252 3.49 11.66 -16.23
C PHE A 252 3.02 11.21 -14.83
N GLY A 253 2.95 12.13 -13.88
CA GLY A 253 2.69 11.77 -12.49
C GLY A 253 3.72 10.79 -11.95
N ASN A 254 3.29 9.58 -11.62
CA ASN A 254 4.16 8.50 -11.16
C ASN A 254 4.64 7.55 -12.29
N LEU A 255 4.28 7.84 -13.54
CA LEU A 255 4.65 7.01 -14.69
C LEU A 255 5.88 7.57 -15.39
N ILE A 256 6.79 6.68 -15.78
CA ILE A 256 7.94 6.97 -16.64
C ILE A 256 7.80 6.15 -17.90
N PHE A 257 7.64 6.83 -19.03
CA PHE A 257 7.64 6.21 -20.35
C PHE A 257 9.06 6.21 -20.92
N ILE A 258 9.55 5.03 -21.31
CA ILE A 258 10.87 4.83 -21.93
C ILE A 258 10.65 4.30 -23.34
N PRO A 259 11.01 5.06 -24.40
CA PRO A 259 10.80 4.66 -25.79
C PRO A 259 11.42 3.29 -26.10
N ASN A 260 10.69 2.46 -26.83
CA ASN A 260 11.11 1.10 -27.24
C ASN A 260 11.41 0.13 -26.09
N PHE A 261 11.16 0.53 -24.86
CA PHE A 261 11.37 -0.31 -23.68
C PHE A 261 10.08 -0.59 -22.91
N GLY A 262 9.29 0.44 -22.61
CA GLY A 262 8.05 0.26 -21.88
C GLY A 262 7.72 1.40 -20.93
N THR A 263 6.91 1.08 -19.94
CA THR A 263 6.46 2.03 -18.91
C THR A 263 6.79 1.49 -17.51
N VAL A 264 7.20 2.39 -16.66
CA VAL A 264 7.44 2.12 -15.23
C VAL A 264 6.50 2.99 -14.42
N ALA A 265 5.65 2.38 -13.60
CA ALA A 265 4.91 3.09 -12.57
C ALA A 265 5.66 3.00 -11.25
N LEU A 266 5.81 4.13 -10.56
CA LEU A 266 6.55 4.22 -9.30
C LEU A 266 5.60 4.42 -8.12
N ALA A 267 5.87 3.71 -7.03
CA ALA A 267 5.26 3.85 -5.72
C ALA A 267 3.71 3.95 -5.76
N GLU A 268 3.08 3.03 -6.51
CA GLU A 268 1.63 2.94 -6.59
C GLU A 268 1.03 2.53 -5.26
N LEU A 269 0.06 3.31 -4.80
CA LEU A 269 -0.70 3.07 -3.58
C LEU A 269 -2.16 2.79 -3.93
N GLU A 270 -2.65 1.64 -3.52
CA GLU A 270 -4.07 1.32 -3.52
C GLU A 270 -4.61 1.39 -2.10
N VAL A 271 -5.69 2.14 -1.92
CA VAL A 271 -6.41 2.29 -0.65
C VAL A 271 -7.84 1.85 -0.88
N GLY A 272 -8.38 0.99 -0.03
CA GLY A 272 -9.71 0.47 -0.22
C GLY A 272 -10.41 0.01 1.04
N ILE A 273 -11.66 -0.41 0.86
CA ILE A 273 -12.49 -1.08 1.87
C ILE A 273 -12.80 -2.47 1.35
N GLY A 274 -12.68 -3.45 2.20
CA GLY A 274 -12.97 -4.84 1.87
C GLY A 274 -11.84 -5.78 2.29
N PRO A 275 -11.90 -7.07 1.95
CA PRO A 275 -10.79 -7.96 2.16
C PRO A 275 -9.59 -7.48 1.33
N SER A 276 -8.44 -7.36 1.96
CA SER A 276 -7.19 -7.05 1.27
C SER A 276 -6.90 -8.19 0.27
N HIS A 277 -7.01 -7.88 -1.01
CA HIS A 277 -6.56 -8.80 -2.04
C HIS A 277 -5.06 -8.57 -2.22
N GLY A 278 -4.26 -9.32 -1.50
CA GLY A 278 -2.87 -9.55 -1.91
C GLY A 278 -2.87 -10.08 -3.34
N ASN A 279 -1.94 -9.60 -4.17
CA ASN A 279 -1.84 -9.95 -5.58
C ASN A 279 -2.16 -11.43 -5.85
N GLY A 280 -3.35 -11.72 -6.32
CA GLY A 280 -3.69 -12.89 -7.10
C GLY A 280 -4.23 -14.13 -6.39
N PHE A 281 -4.43 -14.18 -5.08
CA PHE A 281 -5.08 -15.34 -4.46
C PHE A 281 -6.24 -14.91 -3.55
N SER A 282 -7.45 -15.04 -4.09
CA SER A 282 -8.69 -14.96 -3.36
C SER A 282 -8.84 -16.22 -2.51
N HIS A 283 -8.69 -16.13 -1.19
CA HIS A 283 -9.41 -16.99 -0.30
C HIS A 283 -10.63 -16.21 0.22
N GLU A 284 -11.78 -16.46 -0.42
CA GLU A 284 -13.06 -16.22 0.19
C GLU A 284 -13.14 -17.05 1.47
N GLN A 285 -12.82 -16.44 2.60
CA GLN A 285 -13.34 -16.90 3.88
C GLN A 285 -14.42 -15.93 4.29
N ASP A 286 -15.64 -16.29 3.93
CA ASP A 286 -16.83 -15.66 4.44
C ASP A 286 -16.78 -15.63 5.96
N ASP A 287 -16.88 -14.43 6.53
CA ASP A 287 -17.28 -14.26 7.92
C ASP A 287 -18.60 -15.02 8.10
N PRO A 288 -18.71 -15.97 9.04
CA PRO A 288 -19.95 -16.69 9.27
C PRO A 288 -21.13 -15.79 9.61
N SER A 289 -20.94 -14.50 9.87
CA SER A 289 -22.00 -13.50 10.04
C SER A 289 -22.49 -12.90 8.70
N GLY A 290 -21.85 -13.21 7.56
CA GLY A 290 -22.26 -12.74 6.23
C GLY A 290 -22.17 -11.23 6.02
N LYS A 291 -21.50 -10.49 6.93
CA LYS A 291 -21.24 -9.07 6.77
C LYS A 291 -19.82 -8.89 6.25
N PRO A 292 -19.62 -8.21 5.10
CA PRO A 292 -18.28 -7.82 4.68
C PRO A 292 -17.64 -7.00 5.81
N SER A 293 -16.45 -7.38 6.23
CA SER A 293 -15.71 -6.56 7.19
C SER A 293 -15.32 -5.27 6.47
N ASP A 294 -15.87 -4.13 6.91
CA ASP A 294 -15.56 -2.79 6.40
C ASP A 294 -14.13 -2.36 6.78
N SER A 295 -13.16 -3.25 6.62
CA SER A 295 -11.78 -2.97 6.99
C SER A 295 -11.06 -2.21 5.88
N ASN A 296 -10.34 -1.16 6.29
CA ASN A 296 -9.44 -0.45 5.37
C ASN A 296 -8.25 -1.33 5.03
N TYR A 297 -7.83 -1.33 3.77
CA TYR A 297 -6.59 -1.94 3.35
C TYR A 297 -5.73 -0.97 2.54
N PHE A 298 -4.42 -1.20 2.58
CA PHE A 298 -3.41 -0.39 1.90
C PHE A 298 -2.45 -1.33 1.21
N THR A 299 -2.26 -1.15 -0.09
CA THR A 299 -1.26 -1.89 -0.87
C THR A 299 -0.31 -0.91 -1.52
N LEU A 300 0.98 -1.05 -1.24
CA LEU A 300 2.04 -0.23 -1.83
C LEU A 300 2.93 -1.10 -2.72
N ASN A 301 3.03 -0.74 -4.00
CA ASN A 301 3.97 -1.31 -4.94
C ASN A 301 4.99 -0.23 -5.33
N MET A 302 6.26 -0.44 -5.03
CA MET A 302 7.29 0.58 -5.31
C MET A 302 7.54 0.75 -6.80
N PHE A 303 7.41 -0.30 -7.60
CA PHE A 303 7.34 -0.16 -9.05
C PHE A 303 6.51 -1.27 -9.70
N ASP A 304 5.83 -0.91 -10.78
CA ASP A 304 5.19 -1.82 -11.71
C ASP A 304 5.81 -1.59 -13.10
N LEU A 305 6.26 -2.67 -13.71
CA LEU A 305 6.96 -2.66 -14.98
C LEU A 305 6.08 -3.24 -16.06
N LYS A 306 5.87 -2.49 -17.13
CA LYS A 306 5.25 -2.98 -18.36
C LYS A 306 6.27 -2.89 -19.48
N LEU A 307 6.97 -3.99 -19.74
CA LEU A 307 8.07 -4.07 -20.69
C LEU A 307 7.57 -4.46 -22.06
N GLY A 308 8.15 -3.86 -23.11
CA GLY A 308 7.88 -4.17 -24.51
C GLY A 308 6.79 -3.32 -25.14
N CYS A 309 6.37 -3.72 -26.35
CA CYS A 309 5.23 -3.13 -27.07
C CYS A 309 3.93 -3.36 -26.28
N PRO A 310 2.82 -2.59 -26.49
CA PRO A 310 1.64 -2.57 -25.59
C PRO A 310 0.95 -3.92 -25.28
N VAL A 311 1.55 -5.02 -25.68
CA VAL A 311 1.10 -6.41 -25.42
C VAL A 311 2.11 -7.21 -24.59
N GLY A 312 3.13 -6.58 -24.01
CA GLY A 312 4.22 -7.27 -23.30
C GLY A 312 3.98 -7.46 -21.80
N GLY A 313 4.66 -8.43 -21.25
CA GLY A 313 4.58 -8.80 -19.85
C GLY A 313 5.05 -7.71 -18.87
N GLY A 314 4.60 -7.79 -17.65
CA GLY A 314 4.92 -6.88 -16.58
C GLY A 314 5.39 -7.58 -15.32
N GLY A 315 6.08 -6.85 -14.45
CA GLY A 315 6.50 -7.30 -13.14
C GLY A 315 6.33 -6.20 -12.09
N SER A 316 5.95 -6.57 -10.89
CA SER A 316 5.83 -5.67 -9.76
C SER A 316 7.02 -5.85 -8.83
N GLY A 317 7.63 -4.73 -8.45
CA GLY A 317 8.71 -4.66 -7.47
C GLY A 317 8.24 -4.87 -6.04
N PRO A 318 9.07 -4.48 -5.04
CA PRO A 318 8.72 -4.70 -3.66
C PRO A 318 7.38 -4.08 -3.32
N GLY A 319 6.46 -4.94 -2.95
CA GLY A 319 5.10 -4.60 -2.58
C GLY A 319 4.81 -5.02 -1.15
N VAL A 320 4.02 -4.22 -0.47
CA VAL A 320 3.54 -4.48 0.88
C VAL A 320 2.08 -4.13 0.97
N SER A 321 1.34 -4.94 1.71
CA SER A 321 -0.02 -4.62 2.11
C SER A 321 -0.16 -4.76 3.61
N GLY A 322 -1.02 -3.95 4.19
CA GLY A 322 -1.35 -3.99 5.60
C GLY A 322 -2.84 -3.76 5.81
N ASN A 323 -3.41 -4.56 6.65
CA ASN A 323 -4.77 -4.44 7.11
C ASN A 323 -4.85 -4.95 8.55
N GLY A 324 -5.66 -4.29 9.34
CA GLY A 324 -5.97 -4.74 10.68
C GLY A 324 -7.41 -4.38 11.02
N GLY A 325 -8.10 -5.25 11.74
CA GLY A 325 -9.44 -5.01 12.22
C GLY A 325 -9.52 -5.34 13.71
N THR A 326 -10.20 -4.48 14.47
CA THR A 326 -10.62 -4.79 15.84
C THR A 326 -11.96 -5.51 15.79
N ARG A 327 -12.10 -6.58 16.58
CA ARG A 327 -13.39 -7.20 16.85
C ARG A 327 -13.66 -7.08 18.35
N PRO A 328 -14.90 -6.76 18.73
CA PRO A 328 -15.29 -6.78 20.14
C PRO A 328 -15.25 -8.16 20.73
#